data_d6cc51ac72a8e1d13dfe00e0d80ab1cb
#
_entry.id   d6cc51ac72a8e1d13dfe00e0d80ab1cb
#
_cell.length_a   1.000
_cell.length_b   1.000
_cell.length_c   1.000
_cell.angle_alpha   90.00
_cell.angle_beta   90.00
_cell.angle_gamma   90.00
#
_symmetry.space_group_name_H-M   'P 1'
#
loop_
_entity.id
_entity.type
_entity.pdbx_description
1 polymer ?
#
loop_
_entity_poly.entity_id
_entity_poly.type
_entity_poly.pdbx_seq_one_letter_code
_entity_poly.pdbx_strand_id
1 'polypeptide(L)'
;SETKDLFELVENLNVSSFDDSKVHFSKALYINDMFKSKNLNFIEGKQFVNRICDDFDNIENLDLSIPKNLKANLRDYQVAGLNYFKTLDHYKFGGILADEMGLGKTLQTISFLLYKKENVKNTKSLIVTPTSLIYNWKSEFENFAPDIKVLLIHGNKKEREKLLNTIDEYDVVITTYATLRNDLDFYETKVFDYFIIDEAQNIKNPISL
;
A
#
# COMPACT_ATOMS: atom_id res chain seq x y z
N SER A 1 20.16 3.85 -30.80
CA SER A 1 19.16 3.54 -31.86
C SER A 1 17.90 3.02 -31.20
N GLU A 2 16.77 3.38 -31.77
CA GLU A 2 15.42 2.98 -31.23
C GLU A 2 15.32 1.51 -30.86
N THR A 3 15.93 0.63 -31.60
CA THR A 3 15.95 -0.81 -31.36
C THR A 3 16.64 -1.16 -30.03
N LYS A 4 17.77 -0.49 -29.70
CA LYS A 4 18.51 -0.74 -28.45
C LYS A 4 17.71 -0.22 -27.24
N ASP A 5 17.03 0.89 -27.41
CA ASP A 5 16.21 1.51 -26.37
C ASP A 5 14.94 0.67 -26.09
N LEU A 6 14.38 0.04 -27.13
CA LEU A 6 13.30 -0.94 -27.01
C LEU A 6 13.74 -2.23 -26.29
N PHE A 7 14.93 -2.77 -26.60
CA PHE A 7 15.48 -3.92 -25.88
C PHE A 7 15.68 -3.63 -24.39
N GLU A 8 16.25 -2.47 -24.06
CA GLU A 8 16.42 -2.03 -22.66
C GLU A 8 15.07 -1.91 -21.91
N LEU A 9 14.04 -1.40 -22.60
CA LEU A 9 12.68 -1.33 -22.03
C LEU A 9 12.13 -2.72 -21.73
N VAL A 10 12.26 -3.66 -22.68
CA VAL A 10 11.76 -5.04 -22.54
C VAL A 10 12.48 -5.79 -21.43
N GLU A 11 13.82 -5.67 -21.33
CA GLU A 11 14.60 -6.27 -20.24
C GLU A 11 14.16 -5.73 -18.87
N ASN A 12 14.01 -4.42 -18.71
CA ASN A 12 13.58 -3.80 -17.47
C ASN A 12 12.12 -4.12 -17.09
N LEU A 13 11.29 -4.49 -18.08
CA LEU A 13 9.92 -4.91 -17.84
C LEU A 13 9.81 -6.39 -17.45
N ASN A 14 10.90 -7.16 -17.50
CA ASN A 14 10.93 -8.62 -17.28
C ASN A 14 9.94 -9.37 -18.19
N VAL A 15 9.87 -8.98 -19.44
CA VAL A 15 8.98 -9.60 -20.44
C VAL A 15 9.72 -10.75 -21.12
N SER A 16 9.20 -11.96 -21.00
CA SER A 16 9.87 -13.19 -21.47
C SER A 16 9.73 -13.45 -22.99
N SER A 17 8.84 -12.73 -23.68
CA SER A 17 8.67 -12.82 -25.15
C SER A 17 8.04 -11.55 -25.72
N PHE A 18 8.29 -11.26 -27.01
CA PHE A 18 7.71 -10.11 -27.71
C PHE A 18 6.25 -10.31 -28.13
N ASP A 19 5.73 -11.55 -28.05
CA ASP A 19 4.37 -11.89 -28.44
C ASP A 19 3.49 -11.99 -27.18
N ASP A 20 2.41 -11.21 -27.11
CA ASP A 20 1.33 -11.23 -26.09
C ASP A 20 1.77 -11.05 -24.61
N SER A 21 2.85 -10.35 -24.36
CA SER A 21 3.30 -10.09 -22.98
C SER A 21 2.41 -9.06 -22.29
N LYS A 22 1.69 -9.50 -21.27
CA LYS A 22 0.92 -8.62 -20.40
C LYS A 22 1.83 -7.97 -19.37
N VAL A 23 2.02 -6.67 -19.48
CA VAL A 23 2.75 -5.87 -18.48
C VAL A 23 1.77 -5.36 -17.46
N HIS A 24 2.09 -5.54 -16.17
CA HIS A 24 1.24 -5.02 -15.10
C HIS A 24 1.17 -3.48 -15.20
N PHE A 25 -0.02 -2.92 -15.09
CA PHE A 25 -0.26 -1.48 -15.30
C PHE A 25 0.51 -0.57 -14.32
N SER A 26 0.99 -1.08 -13.15
CA SER A 26 1.87 -0.36 -12.25
C SER A 26 3.19 0.10 -12.90
N LYS A 27 3.56 -0.50 -14.04
CA LYS A 27 4.73 -0.06 -14.83
C LYS A 27 4.42 1.07 -15.81
N ALA A 28 3.18 1.56 -15.86
CA ALA A 28 2.76 2.62 -16.79
C ALA A 28 3.59 3.91 -16.62
N LEU A 29 3.85 4.33 -15.38
CA LEU A 29 4.67 5.52 -15.11
C LEU A 29 6.10 5.36 -15.61
N TYR A 30 6.72 4.19 -15.38
CA TYR A 30 8.06 3.88 -15.89
C TYR A 30 8.09 3.85 -17.42
N ILE A 31 7.08 3.24 -18.04
CA ILE A 31 6.94 3.19 -19.50
C ILE A 31 6.81 4.61 -20.08
N ASN A 32 6.00 5.47 -19.44
CA ASN A 32 5.80 6.84 -19.87
C ASN A 32 7.10 7.67 -19.78
N ASP A 33 7.85 7.51 -18.69
CA ASP A 33 9.14 8.18 -18.50
C ASP A 33 10.15 7.75 -19.58
N MET A 34 10.22 6.46 -19.87
CA MET A 34 11.04 5.92 -20.97
C MET A 34 10.62 6.47 -22.32
N PHE A 35 9.32 6.60 -22.59
CA PHE A 35 8.83 7.21 -23.85
C PHE A 35 9.22 8.67 -23.98
N LYS A 36 9.08 9.44 -22.89
CA LYS A 36 9.46 10.85 -22.85
C LYS A 36 10.98 11.02 -23.03
N SER A 37 11.79 10.23 -22.31
CA SER A 37 13.24 10.35 -22.28
C SER A 37 13.92 9.86 -23.57
N LYS A 38 13.37 8.81 -24.22
CA LYS A 38 13.93 8.15 -25.41
C LYS A 38 13.23 8.54 -26.72
N ASN A 39 12.23 9.43 -26.65
CA ASN A 39 11.47 9.91 -27.83
C ASN A 39 10.81 8.79 -28.66
N LEU A 40 10.33 7.73 -28.00
CA LEU A 40 9.72 6.57 -28.65
C LEU A 40 8.27 6.89 -29.04
N ASN A 41 7.96 6.79 -30.36
CA ASN A 41 6.67 7.26 -30.89
C ASN A 41 5.72 6.14 -31.34
N PHE A 42 6.13 4.88 -31.34
CA PHE A 42 5.40 3.80 -31.97
C PHE A 42 5.01 2.68 -30.98
N ILE A 43 4.02 2.95 -30.12
CA ILE A 43 3.47 1.85 -29.32
C ILE A 43 1.96 1.99 -29.26
N GLU A 44 1.29 0.93 -29.67
CA GLU A 44 -0.13 0.73 -29.46
C GLU A 44 -0.42 0.75 -27.95
N GLY A 45 -1.40 1.53 -27.52
CA GLY A 45 -1.69 1.72 -26.09
C GLY A 45 -1.03 2.93 -25.43
N LYS A 46 -0.21 3.74 -26.10
CA LYS A 46 0.38 4.97 -25.57
C LYS A 46 -0.69 5.90 -24.95
N GLN A 47 -1.88 5.96 -25.56
CA GLN A 47 -3.00 6.77 -25.04
C GLN A 47 -3.49 6.28 -23.68
N PHE A 48 -3.45 4.97 -23.43
CA PHE A 48 -3.83 4.39 -22.14
C PHE A 48 -2.78 4.72 -21.06
N VAL A 49 -1.50 4.60 -21.39
CA VAL A 49 -0.38 4.96 -20.52
C VAL A 49 -0.43 6.46 -20.18
N ASN A 50 -0.62 7.32 -21.18
CA ASN A 50 -0.74 8.76 -20.97
C ASN A 50 -1.92 9.09 -20.06
N ARG A 51 -3.10 8.47 -20.27
CA ARG A 51 -4.27 8.69 -19.40
C ARG A 51 -3.96 8.37 -17.94
N ILE A 52 -3.32 7.22 -17.65
CA ILE A 52 -2.94 6.86 -16.27
C ILE A 52 -2.00 7.92 -15.68
N CYS A 53 -1.04 8.43 -16.46
CA CYS A 53 -0.12 9.44 -15.99
C CYS A 53 -0.79 10.81 -15.81
N ASP A 54 -1.64 11.20 -16.73
CA ASP A 54 -2.40 12.45 -16.66
C ASP A 54 -3.37 12.44 -15.46
N ASP A 55 -4.04 11.32 -15.21
CA ASP A 55 -4.89 11.15 -14.03
C ASP A 55 -4.07 11.17 -12.73
N PHE A 56 -2.85 10.61 -12.74
CA PHE A 56 -1.95 10.62 -11.60
C PHE A 56 -1.44 12.04 -11.30
N ASP A 57 -1.17 12.82 -12.34
CA ASP A 57 -0.76 14.23 -12.22
C ASP A 57 -1.95 15.15 -11.89
N ASN A 58 -3.18 14.76 -12.30
CA ASN A 58 -4.43 15.51 -12.09
C ASN A 58 -5.34 14.80 -11.06
N ILE A 59 -4.89 14.76 -9.81
CA ILE A 59 -5.59 14.11 -8.67
C ILE A 59 -7.00 14.71 -8.40
N GLU A 60 -7.37 15.80 -9.07
CA GLU A 60 -8.60 16.56 -8.85
C GLU A 60 -9.91 15.76 -9.09
N ASN A 61 -9.87 14.61 -9.77
CA ASN A 61 -11.04 13.81 -10.10
C ASN A 61 -11.33 12.67 -9.10
N LEU A 62 -10.51 12.48 -8.07
CA LEU A 62 -10.77 11.49 -7.02
C LEU A 62 -11.60 12.12 -5.89
N ASP A 63 -12.42 11.29 -5.25
CA ASP A 63 -13.11 11.70 -4.02
C ASP A 63 -12.08 12.07 -2.94
N LEU A 64 -11.85 13.35 -2.75
CA LEU A 64 -10.90 13.92 -1.80
C LEU A 64 -11.49 14.08 -0.40
N SER A 65 -12.69 13.53 -0.14
CA SER A 65 -13.34 13.65 1.16
C SER A 65 -12.52 13.02 2.28
N ILE A 66 -12.42 13.71 3.40
CA ILE A 66 -11.87 13.16 4.63
C ILE A 66 -12.91 12.20 5.24
N PRO A 67 -12.51 11.05 5.84
CA PRO A 67 -13.43 10.14 6.49
C PRO A 67 -14.27 10.87 7.55
N LYS A 68 -15.57 10.60 7.55
CA LYS A 68 -16.53 11.32 8.43
C LYS A 68 -16.33 11.00 9.91
N ASN A 69 -15.94 9.76 10.20
CA ASN A 69 -15.78 9.27 11.57
C ASN A 69 -14.36 9.45 12.12
N LEU A 70 -13.47 10.13 11.38
CA LEU A 70 -12.11 10.41 11.83
C LEU A 70 -12.15 11.38 13.03
N LYS A 71 -11.55 11.00 14.15
CA LYS A 71 -11.46 11.80 15.38
C LYS A 71 -10.20 12.67 15.41
N ALA A 72 -9.82 13.25 14.28
CA ALA A 72 -8.69 14.16 14.14
C ALA A 72 -8.93 15.20 13.05
N ASN A 73 -8.29 16.35 13.19
CA ASN A 73 -8.20 17.35 12.12
C ASN A 73 -6.88 17.16 11.39
N LEU A 74 -6.95 16.79 10.12
CA LEU A 74 -5.77 16.62 9.28
C LEU A 74 -5.21 18.00 8.88
N ARG A 75 -3.90 18.14 8.92
CA ARG A 75 -3.20 19.27 8.32
C ARG A 75 -3.14 19.10 6.79
N ASP A 76 -2.92 20.16 6.05
CA ASP A 76 -2.93 20.15 4.57
C ASP A 76 -2.00 19.08 3.98
N TYR A 77 -0.80 18.91 4.49
CA TYR A 77 0.12 17.87 4.03
C TYR A 77 -0.36 16.45 4.38
N GLN A 78 -1.11 16.26 5.48
CA GLN A 78 -1.71 14.96 5.82
C GLN A 78 -2.90 14.65 4.92
N VAL A 79 -3.65 15.67 4.51
CA VAL A 79 -4.70 15.52 3.47
C VAL A 79 -4.06 15.12 2.14
N ALA A 80 -2.93 15.76 1.77
CA ALA A 80 -2.18 15.37 0.58
C ALA A 80 -1.72 13.90 0.63
N GLY A 81 -1.22 13.43 1.79
CA GLY A 81 -0.83 12.03 1.99
C GLY A 81 -2.02 11.06 1.93
N LEU A 82 -3.17 11.43 2.50
CA LEU A 82 -4.40 10.65 2.36
C LEU A 82 -4.82 10.53 0.89
N ASN A 83 -4.77 11.63 0.14
CA ASN A 83 -5.10 11.64 -1.28
C ASN A 83 -4.10 10.82 -2.12
N TYR A 84 -2.82 10.86 -1.76
CA TYR A 84 -1.80 9.99 -2.35
C TYR A 84 -2.17 8.50 -2.18
N PHE A 85 -2.54 8.06 -0.97
CA PHE A 85 -3.00 6.69 -0.77
C PHE A 85 -4.26 6.33 -1.56
N LYS A 86 -5.23 7.25 -1.67
CA LYS A 86 -6.43 7.04 -2.48
C LYS A 86 -6.10 6.88 -3.96
N THR A 87 -5.16 7.67 -4.47
CA THR A 87 -4.66 7.58 -5.85
C THR A 87 -3.98 6.22 -6.09
N LEU A 88 -3.10 5.80 -5.18
CA LEU A 88 -2.46 4.49 -5.26
C LEU A 88 -3.50 3.36 -5.28
N ASP A 89 -4.49 3.42 -4.39
CA ASP A 89 -5.56 2.40 -4.34
C ASP A 89 -6.42 2.39 -5.61
N HIS A 90 -6.76 3.56 -6.16
CA HIS A 90 -7.53 3.66 -7.40
C HIS A 90 -6.82 2.93 -8.55
N TYR A 91 -5.51 3.12 -8.68
CA TYR A 91 -4.69 2.48 -9.72
C TYR A 91 -4.12 1.12 -9.29
N LYS A 92 -4.43 0.62 -8.09
CA LYS A 92 -3.88 -0.62 -7.53
C LYS A 92 -2.36 -0.63 -7.51
N PHE A 93 -1.76 0.53 -7.23
CA PHE A 93 -0.32 0.66 -7.03
C PHE A 93 0.06 0.43 -5.56
N GLY A 94 1.24 -0.13 -5.35
CA GLY A 94 1.93 0.03 -4.09
C GLY A 94 2.62 1.40 -4.02
N GLY A 95 2.96 1.86 -2.81
CA GLY A 95 3.65 3.12 -2.63
C GLY A 95 4.42 3.22 -1.33
N ILE A 96 5.20 4.27 -1.21
CA ILE A 96 6.01 4.56 -0.02
C ILE A 96 5.66 5.97 0.47
N LEU A 97 5.26 6.08 1.74
CA LEU A 97 5.12 7.36 2.43
C LEU A 97 6.43 7.66 3.17
N ALA A 98 7.27 8.50 2.57
CA ALA A 98 8.62 8.82 3.06
C ALA A 98 8.70 10.16 3.81
N ASP A 99 7.63 10.56 4.49
CA ASP A 99 7.59 11.76 5.33
C ASP A 99 8.60 11.67 6.48
N GLU A 100 9.07 12.80 6.97
CA GLU A 100 9.92 12.88 8.16
C GLU A 100 9.22 12.32 9.40
N MET A 101 10.04 11.98 10.42
CA MET A 101 9.50 11.52 11.71
C MET A 101 8.63 12.62 12.35
N GLY A 102 7.53 12.21 12.97
CA GLY A 102 6.63 13.13 13.66
C GLY A 102 5.56 13.82 12.78
N LEU A 103 5.59 13.63 11.46
CA LEU A 103 4.58 14.20 10.56
C LEU A 103 3.25 13.42 10.50
N GLY A 104 3.09 12.42 11.38
CA GLY A 104 1.82 11.69 11.51
C GLY A 104 1.54 10.71 10.38
N LYS A 105 2.56 9.98 9.91
CA LYS A 105 2.39 8.89 8.92
C LYS A 105 1.33 7.88 9.37
N THR A 106 1.32 7.53 10.65
CA THR A 106 0.33 6.63 11.25
C THR A 106 -1.08 7.19 11.09
N LEU A 107 -1.29 8.47 11.41
CA LEU A 107 -2.60 9.12 11.27
C LEU A 107 -3.06 9.16 9.81
N GLN A 108 -2.18 9.45 8.86
CA GLN A 108 -2.49 9.43 7.43
C GLN A 108 -2.92 8.02 6.98
N THR A 109 -2.21 6.99 7.42
CA THR A 109 -2.53 5.58 7.15
C THR A 109 -3.87 5.19 7.77
N ILE A 110 -4.11 5.52 9.03
CA ILE A 110 -5.39 5.27 9.73
C ILE A 110 -6.53 5.97 9.01
N SER A 111 -6.33 7.21 8.58
CA SER A 111 -7.33 7.97 7.83
C SER A 111 -7.70 7.28 6.52
N PHE A 112 -6.71 6.75 5.80
CA PHE A 112 -6.95 5.99 4.58
C PHE A 112 -7.74 4.69 4.86
N LEU A 113 -7.37 3.92 5.87
CA LEU A 113 -8.07 2.69 6.23
C LEU A 113 -9.51 2.96 6.69
N LEU A 114 -9.73 4.06 7.41
CA LEU A 114 -11.08 4.48 7.80
C LEU A 114 -11.90 4.90 6.58
N TYR A 115 -11.32 5.67 5.64
CA TYR A 115 -11.95 5.99 4.37
C TYR A 115 -12.38 4.73 3.61
N LYS A 116 -11.53 3.71 3.56
CA LYS A 116 -11.86 2.45 2.91
C LYS A 116 -13.00 1.73 3.62
N LYS A 117 -12.98 1.67 4.93
CA LYS A 117 -14.06 1.06 5.73
C LYS A 117 -15.40 1.76 5.53
N GLU A 118 -15.43 3.08 5.41
CA GLU A 118 -16.66 3.85 5.18
C GLU A 118 -17.24 3.61 3.77
N ASN A 119 -16.40 3.34 2.78
CA ASN A 119 -16.78 3.28 1.37
C ASN A 119 -16.82 1.86 0.78
N VAL A 120 -16.10 0.92 1.38
CA VAL A 120 -15.98 -0.47 0.88
C VAL A 120 -16.27 -1.46 2.01
N LYS A 121 -17.18 -2.41 1.77
CA LYS A 121 -17.52 -3.43 2.76
C LYS A 121 -16.41 -4.47 2.87
N ASN A 122 -16.19 -4.94 4.11
CA ASN A 122 -15.31 -6.08 4.44
C ASN A 122 -13.84 -5.91 4.01
N THR A 123 -13.31 -4.69 4.05
CA THR A 123 -11.90 -4.45 3.81
C THR A 123 -11.03 -5.01 4.94
N LYS A 124 -10.00 -5.77 4.60
CA LYS A 124 -9.06 -6.38 5.53
C LYS A 124 -7.66 -5.84 5.33
N SER A 125 -7.00 -5.47 6.41
CA SER A 125 -5.65 -4.90 6.35
C SER A 125 -4.71 -5.59 7.32
N LEU A 126 -3.47 -5.83 6.88
CA LEU A 126 -2.39 -6.33 7.72
C LEU A 126 -1.32 -5.26 7.86
N ILE A 127 -1.00 -4.88 9.10
CA ILE A 127 0.07 -3.95 9.43
C ILE A 127 1.19 -4.71 10.12
N VAL A 128 2.39 -4.59 9.57
CA VAL A 128 3.62 -5.15 10.16
C VAL A 128 4.50 -4.02 10.66
N THR A 129 4.80 -4.03 11.95
CA THR A 129 5.52 -2.94 12.62
C THR A 129 6.58 -3.50 13.58
N PRO A 130 7.62 -2.72 13.96
CA PRO A 130 8.51 -3.09 15.04
C PRO A 130 7.77 -3.34 16.36
N THR A 131 8.29 -4.27 17.17
CA THR A 131 7.67 -4.65 18.44
C THR A 131 7.44 -3.45 19.38
N SER A 132 8.31 -2.46 19.35
CA SER A 132 8.19 -1.23 20.17
C SER A 132 6.99 -0.36 19.79
N LEU A 133 6.46 -0.49 18.57
CA LEU A 133 5.41 0.38 18.04
C LEU A 133 4.01 -0.27 18.00
N ILE A 134 3.92 -1.58 18.27
CA ILE A 134 2.66 -2.33 18.09
C ILE A 134 1.51 -1.77 18.96
N TYR A 135 1.81 -1.38 20.21
CA TYR A 135 0.82 -0.81 21.12
C TYR A 135 0.50 0.65 20.78
N ASN A 136 1.47 1.39 20.23
CA ASN A 136 1.25 2.74 19.75
C ASN A 136 0.24 2.75 18.59
N TRP A 137 0.40 1.88 17.62
CA TRP A 137 -0.55 1.70 16.53
C TRP A 137 -1.96 1.41 17.03
N LYS A 138 -2.11 0.50 18.00
CA LYS A 138 -3.41 0.18 18.59
C LYS A 138 -4.03 1.42 19.25
N SER A 139 -3.28 2.12 20.09
CA SER A 139 -3.73 3.34 20.77
C SER A 139 -4.14 4.43 19.77
N GLU A 140 -3.41 4.61 18.68
CA GLU A 140 -3.77 5.59 17.64
C GLU A 140 -5.08 5.21 16.92
N PHE A 141 -5.33 3.94 16.64
CA PHE A 141 -6.64 3.50 16.13
C PHE A 141 -7.76 3.78 17.13
N GLU A 142 -7.57 3.45 18.39
CA GLU A 142 -8.56 3.71 19.45
C GLU A 142 -8.90 5.19 19.58
N ASN A 143 -7.89 6.06 19.41
CA ASN A 143 -8.06 7.51 19.53
C ASN A 143 -8.68 8.13 18.25
N PHE A 144 -8.23 7.75 17.07
CA PHE A 144 -8.57 8.45 15.83
C PHE A 144 -9.63 7.76 14.99
N ALA A 145 -9.76 6.43 15.07
CA ALA A 145 -10.69 5.64 14.28
C ALA A 145 -11.29 4.48 15.10
N PRO A 146 -12.03 4.77 16.21
CA PRO A 146 -12.57 3.73 17.09
C PRO A 146 -13.56 2.77 16.43
N ASP A 147 -14.09 3.14 15.27
CA ASP A 147 -14.99 2.28 14.50
C ASP A 147 -14.24 1.13 13.80
N ILE A 148 -12.92 1.18 13.67
CA ILE A 148 -12.10 0.11 13.10
C ILE A 148 -11.83 -0.94 14.18
N LYS A 149 -12.22 -2.19 13.90
CA LYS A 149 -11.92 -3.32 14.78
C LYS A 149 -10.48 -3.77 14.56
N VAL A 150 -9.64 -3.59 15.57
CA VAL A 150 -8.21 -3.89 15.51
C VAL A 150 -7.86 -5.12 16.34
N LEU A 151 -7.15 -6.07 15.73
CA LEU A 151 -6.58 -7.24 16.39
C LEU A 151 -5.06 -7.09 16.50
N LEU A 152 -4.52 -7.18 17.72
CA LEU A 152 -3.10 -7.33 17.94
C LEU A 152 -2.72 -8.80 18.02
N ILE A 153 -1.81 -9.25 17.13
CA ILE A 153 -1.24 -10.59 17.18
C ILE A 153 0.21 -10.50 17.66
N HIS A 154 0.38 -10.74 18.95
CA HIS A 154 1.66 -10.70 19.64
C HIS A 154 1.61 -11.61 20.88
N GLY A 155 2.76 -12.02 21.43
CA GLY A 155 2.84 -12.88 22.60
C GLY A 155 3.37 -14.28 22.28
N ASN A 156 3.10 -15.24 23.19
CA ASN A 156 3.54 -16.61 23.00
C ASN A 156 2.69 -17.38 21.95
N LYS A 157 3.19 -18.50 21.47
CA LYS A 157 2.57 -19.27 20.39
C LYS A 157 1.10 -19.64 20.67
N LYS A 158 0.81 -20.11 21.89
CA LYS A 158 -0.56 -20.52 22.26
C LYS A 158 -1.55 -19.37 22.28
N GLU A 159 -1.10 -18.19 22.70
CA GLU A 159 -1.90 -16.96 22.68
C GLU A 159 -2.17 -16.55 21.25
N ARG A 160 -1.15 -16.55 20.39
CA ARG A 160 -1.29 -16.18 18.99
C ARG A 160 -2.21 -17.12 18.22
N GLU A 161 -2.10 -18.43 18.40
CA GLU A 161 -2.99 -19.42 17.77
C GLU A 161 -4.47 -19.15 18.07
N LYS A 162 -4.81 -18.73 19.28
CA LYS A 162 -6.19 -18.34 19.64
C LYS A 162 -6.62 -17.07 18.90
N LEU A 163 -5.75 -16.06 18.84
CA LEU A 163 -6.03 -14.80 18.16
C LEU A 163 -6.16 -14.98 16.64
N LEU A 164 -5.31 -15.80 16.05
CA LEU A 164 -5.34 -16.10 14.62
C LEU A 164 -6.69 -16.73 14.19
N ASN A 165 -7.32 -17.53 15.04
CA ASN A 165 -8.63 -18.12 14.76
C ASN A 165 -9.77 -17.09 14.72
N THR A 166 -9.58 -15.89 15.26
CA THR A 166 -10.59 -14.81 15.27
C THR A 166 -10.31 -13.71 14.24
N ILE A 167 -9.27 -13.86 13.42
CA ILE A 167 -8.76 -12.82 12.52
C ILE A 167 -9.84 -12.26 11.57
N ASP A 168 -10.78 -13.11 11.16
CA ASP A 168 -11.83 -12.77 10.21
C ASP A 168 -12.90 -11.83 10.81
N GLU A 169 -12.92 -11.63 12.13
CA GLU A 169 -13.84 -10.73 12.84
C GLU A 169 -13.35 -9.27 12.89
N TYR A 170 -12.11 -9.02 12.45
CA TYR A 170 -11.44 -7.74 12.57
C TYR A 170 -11.19 -7.10 11.20
N ASP A 171 -11.12 -5.78 11.17
CA ASP A 171 -10.85 -4.99 9.97
C ASP A 171 -9.33 -4.84 9.74
N VAL A 172 -8.58 -4.67 10.85
CA VAL A 172 -7.13 -4.46 10.82
C VAL A 172 -6.46 -5.44 11.77
N VAL A 173 -5.45 -6.10 11.28
CA VAL A 173 -4.55 -6.96 12.05
C VAL A 173 -3.20 -6.27 12.16
N ILE A 174 -2.67 -6.15 13.38
CA ILE A 174 -1.35 -5.59 13.63
C ILE A 174 -0.46 -6.68 14.19
N THR A 175 0.71 -6.88 13.60
CA THR A 175 1.70 -7.86 14.05
C THR A 175 3.11 -7.32 13.93
N THR A 176 4.09 -8.06 14.42
CA THR A 176 5.51 -7.69 14.30
C THR A 176 6.21 -8.51 13.22
N TYR A 177 7.33 -8.02 12.72
CA TYR A 177 8.16 -8.76 11.76
C TYR A 177 8.50 -10.18 12.21
N ALA A 178 8.93 -10.33 13.49
CA ALA A 178 9.27 -11.63 14.05
C ALA A 178 8.05 -12.55 14.17
N THR A 179 6.91 -12.01 14.57
CA THR A 179 5.65 -12.76 14.69
C THR A 179 5.13 -13.19 13.34
N LEU A 180 5.12 -12.30 12.34
CA LEU A 180 4.72 -12.61 10.97
C LEU A 180 5.53 -13.79 10.43
N ARG A 181 6.87 -13.73 10.57
CA ARG A 181 7.74 -14.81 10.11
C ARG A 181 7.47 -16.15 10.80
N ASN A 182 7.18 -16.13 12.10
CA ASN A 182 6.91 -17.34 12.86
C ASN A 182 5.57 -18.00 12.52
N ASP A 183 4.61 -17.23 12.04
CA ASP A 183 3.24 -17.66 11.75
C ASP A 183 2.94 -17.54 10.25
N LEU A 184 3.95 -17.51 9.38
CA LEU A 184 3.83 -17.24 7.94
C LEU A 184 2.85 -18.18 7.25
N ASP A 185 2.94 -19.49 7.55
CA ASP A 185 2.07 -20.53 6.98
C ASP A 185 0.57 -20.20 7.18
N PHE A 186 0.24 -19.56 8.30
CA PHE A 186 -1.14 -19.13 8.56
C PHE A 186 -1.51 -17.91 7.71
N TYR A 187 -0.64 -16.91 7.65
CA TYR A 187 -0.92 -15.67 6.90
C TYR A 187 -1.01 -15.92 5.39
N GLU A 188 -0.28 -16.88 4.85
CA GLU A 188 -0.36 -17.29 3.44
C GLU A 188 -1.74 -17.85 3.05
N THR A 189 -2.51 -18.33 4.00
CA THR A 189 -3.89 -18.81 3.77
C THR A 189 -4.93 -17.71 3.78
N LYS A 190 -4.57 -16.48 4.13
CA LYS A 190 -5.47 -15.34 4.29
C LYS A 190 -5.30 -14.31 3.17
N VAL A 191 -6.38 -13.63 2.84
CA VAL A 191 -6.37 -12.54 1.86
C VAL A 191 -6.55 -11.23 2.60
N PHE A 192 -5.63 -10.30 2.33
CA PHE A 192 -5.69 -8.92 2.79
C PHE A 192 -5.76 -7.98 1.60
N ASP A 193 -6.61 -6.96 1.68
CA ASP A 193 -6.71 -5.92 0.66
C ASP A 193 -5.51 -4.97 0.72
N TYR A 194 -4.98 -4.75 1.94
CA TYR A 194 -3.83 -3.88 2.18
C TYR A 194 -2.81 -4.58 3.07
N PHE A 195 -1.56 -4.55 2.61
CA PHE A 195 -0.39 -4.97 3.37
C PHE A 195 0.48 -3.74 3.62
N ILE A 196 0.61 -3.34 4.88
CA ILE A 196 1.30 -2.12 5.30
C ILE A 196 2.50 -2.48 6.13
N ILE A 197 3.65 -1.95 5.73
CA ILE A 197 4.92 -2.17 6.42
C ILE A 197 5.38 -0.84 7.03
N ASP A 198 5.45 -0.79 8.34
CA ASP A 198 5.97 0.35 9.08
C ASP A 198 7.46 0.16 9.36
N GLU A 199 8.24 1.25 9.29
CA GLU A 199 9.70 1.23 9.46
C GLU A 199 10.37 0.22 8.51
N ALA A 200 10.02 0.27 7.22
CA ALA A 200 10.45 -0.67 6.18
C ALA A 200 11.98 -0.81 6.03
N GLN A 201 12.75 0.18 6.51
CA GLN A 201 14.23 0.08 6.56
C GLN A 201 14.74 -1.09 7.45
N ASN A 202 13.87 -1.67 8.29
CA ASN A 202 14.22 -2.86 9.07
C ASN A 202 14.28 -4.13 8.21
N ILE A 203 13.75 -4.10 6.98
CA ILE A 203 13.84 -5.20 6.00
C ILE A 203 15.14 -5.01 5.19
N LYS A 204 16.29 -5.17 5.84
CA LYS A 204 17.59 -4.93 5.19
C LYS A 204 18.11 -6.09 4.36
N ASN A 205 17.47 -7.27 4.43
CA ASN A 205 17.97 -8.46 3.75
C ASN A 205 16.83 -9.32 3.24
N PRO A 206 16.74 -9.61 1.91
CA PRO A 206 15.70 -10.50 1.37
C PRO A 206 15.76 -11.92 1.95
N ILE A 207 16.87 -12.29 2.62
CA ILE A 207 17.08 -13.59 3.30
C ILE A 207 16.57 -13.56 4.77
N SER A 208 16.13 -12.40 5.28
CA SER A 208 15.71 -12.24 6.69
C SER A 208 14.18 -12.27 6.90
N LEU A 209 13.44 -12.55 5.85
CA LEU A 209 12.00 -12.84 5.90
C LEU A 209 11.73 -14.32 5.82
#